data_dc602e5c9bf558629ea6a5a0415295fc
#
_entry.id   dc602e5c9bf558629ea6a5a0415295fc
#
_cell.length_a   1.000
_cell.length_b   1.000
_cell.length_c   1.000
_cell.angle_alpha   90.00
_cell.angle_beta   90.00
_cell.angle_gamma   90.00
#
_symmetry.space_group_name_H-M   'P 1'
#
loop_
_entity.id
_entity.type
_entity.pdbx_description
1 polymer ?
#
loop_
_entity_poly.entity_id
_entity_poly.type
_entity_poly.pdbx_seq_one_letter_code
_entity_poly.pdbx_strand_id
1 'polypeptide(L)'
;MAGLAPGRRELGRREGRPLPGTPAGQLPVSLVTAVRYLHLGAEPREGESMAGERSRGVTPSDSEQTSFDTSVAHVARVYNYWLGGKDNFAADRAAGEQAIKAFPNIVLSARANRAFLARAVRFLAEEAGIRQFLDIGTGIPSANNTHEVAQSVAPESRVVYVDNDPVVLAHARALLASDPKGATDYIDADLRNPQQILAGAARLLDFGRPVAVMLMAILQHVDDEDDPYQIVATLLSGLQPGSYLALSHPAKDIDAEAMAKMADTLNQMMAEKVTFRDRPAVARFFSGLELAEPGMVQASKWRPASEAEAASPAALWAGVARIR
;
A
#
# COMPACT_ATOMS: atom_id res chain seq x y z
N MET A 1 -3.81 28.15 70.56
CA MET A 1 -2.99 26.99 70.95
C MET A 1 -2.58 26.32 69.64
N ALA A 2 -1.35 26.50 69.34
CA ALA A 2 -0.31 25.51 69.11
C ALA A 2 -0.73 24.47 68.05
N GLY A 3 -0.08 24.26 66.94
CA GLY A 3 1.27 24.52 66.52
C GLY A 3 1.68 23.39 65.57
N LEU A 4 2.74 23.61 64.87
CA LEU A 4 3.59 22.65 64.20
C LEU A 4 3.34 22.42 62.68
N ALA A 5 4.21 23.06 61.96
CA ALA A 5 4.60 22.69 60.62
C ALA A 5 5.49 21.44 60.60
N PRO A 6 5.52 20.63 59.55
CA PRO A 6 6.60 19.67 59.34
C PRO A 6 7.48 20.06 58.16
N GLY A 7 8.73 19.68 58.36
CA GLY A 7 9.93 20.01 57.64
C GLY A 7 10.05 19.60 56.18
N ARG A 8 10.82 20.39 55.46
CA ARG A 8 11.42 20.10 54.18
C ARG A 8 12.44 18.96 54.31
N ARG A 9 12.31 17.95 53.44
CA ARG A 9 13.44 17.06 53.11
C ARG A 9 13.92 17.37 51.69
N GLU A 10 15.12 17.91 51.63
CA GLU A 10 15.92 17.93 50.40
C GLU A 10 16.28 16.50 50.01
N LEU A 11 16.06 16.13 48.77
CA LEU A 11 16.62 14.93 48.16
C LEU A 11 17.47 15.32 46.96
N GLY A 12 18.74 14.95 47.08
CA GLY A 12 19.85 15.32 46.24
C GLY A 12 19.69 14.95 44.76
N ARG A 13 20.25 15.84 43.94
CA ARG A 13 20.57 15.60 42.54
C ARG A 13 21.60 14.47 42.46
N ARG A 14 21.26 13.39 41.73
CA ARG A 14 22.24 12.46 41.20
C ARG A 14 22.43 12.77 39.72
N GLU A 15 23.60 13.25 39.39
CA GLU A 15 24.11 13.36 38.03
C GLU A 15 24.27 11.96 37.44
N GLY A 16 23.52 11.64 36.39
CA GLY A 16 23.67 10.40 35.61
C GLY A 16 24.69 10.60 34.49
N ARG A 17 25.75 9.80 34.52
CA ARG A 17 26.76 9.68 33.46
C ARG A 17 26.12 9.30 32.09
N PRO A 18 26.61 9.83 30.96
CA PRO A 18 26.16 9.38 29.63
C PRO A 18 26.75 8.00 29.30
N LEU A 19 25.92 7.13 28.71
CA LEU A 19 26.29 5.85 28.12
C LEU A 19 27.02 6.07 26.78
N PRO A 20 27.97 5.19 26.39
CA PRO A 20 28.77 5.36 25.18
C PRO A 20 27.94 5.11 23.92
N GLY A 21 28.22 5.90 22.89
CA GLY A 21 27.51 5.92 21.62
C GLY A 21 27.57 4.60 20.86
N THR A 22 26.44 4.20 20.31
CA THR A 22 26.31 3.15 19.31
C THR A 22 26.70 3.70 17.94
N PRO A 23 27.52 3.02 17.13
CA PRO A 23 27.90 3.51 15.82
C PRO A 23 26.70 3.48 14.85
N ALA A 24 26.57 4.54 14.07
CA ALA A 24 25.57 4.68 13.03
C ALA A 24 25.64 3.50 12.04
N GLY A 25 24.58 2.68 12.01
CA GLY A 25 24.42 1.64 11.03
C GLY A 25 24.23 2.23 9.64
N GLN A 26 25.02 1.76 8.70
CA GLN A 26 24.92 2.09 7.29
C GLN A 26 23.54 1.68 6.76
N LEU A 27 22.85 2.62 6.12
CA LEU A 27 21.62 2.37 5.37
C LEU A 27 21.93 1.49 4.14
N PRO A 28 21.04 0.57 3.76
CA PRO A 28 21.26 -0.30 2.60
C PRO A 28 21.27 0.50 1.29
N VAL A 29 22.11 0.06 0.39
CA VAL A 29 22.40 0.63 -0.93
C VAL A 29 21.11 0.71 -1.77
N SER A 30 20.87 1.87 -2.38
CA SER A 30 19.76 2.18 -3.27
C SER A 30 19.63 1.18 -4.44
N LEU A 31 18.40 0.80 -4.78
CA LEU A 31 18.02 -0.13 -5.84
C LEU A 31 18.51 0.25 -7.25
N VAL A 32 18.85 1.51 -7.48
CA VAL A 32 19.45 1.99 -8.74
C VAL A 32 20.76 1.25 -9.07
N THR A 33 21.45 0.71 -8.07
CA THR A 33 22.68 -0.06 -8.25
C THR A 33 22.41 -1.52 -8.66
N ALA A 34 21.28 -2.10 -8.23
CA ALA A 34 20.94 -3.49 -8.55
C ALA A 34 20.56 -3.68 -10.03
N VAL A 35 19.87 -2.71 -10.63
CA VAL A 35 19.52 -2.76 -12.07
C VAL A 35 20.76 -2.60 -12.96
N ARG A 36 21.82 -1.96 -12.48
CA ARG A 36 23.08 -1.80 -13.23
C ARG A 36 23.97 -3.05 -13.23
N TYR A 37 23.83 -3.94 -12.25
CA TYR A 37 24.63 -5.18 -12.17
C TYR A 37 24.10 -6.32 -13.04
N LEU A 38 22.87 -6.24 -13.53
CA LEU A 38 22.31 -7.23 -14.46
C LEU A 38 22.76 -7.04 -15.92
N HIS A 39 23.56 -6.01 -16.21
CA HIS A 39 24.04 -5.69 -17.58
C HIS A 39 25.53 -5.91 -17.81
N LEU A 40 26.28 -6.47 -16.85
CA LEU A 40 27.68 -6.80 -17.06
C LEU A 40 27.81 -8.32 -17.25
N GLY A 41 27.65 -8.75 -18.50
CA GLY A 41 28.05 -10.07 -18.97
C GLY A 41 29.55 -10.27 -18.77
N ALA A 42 29.91 -11.42 -18.22
CA ALA A 42 31.29 -11.86 -18.06
C ALA A 42 31.96 -12.01 -19.44
N GLU A 43 33.14 -11.42 -19.62
CA GLU A 43 33.99 -11.66 -20.79
C GLU A 43 34.52 -13.10 -20.78
N PRO A 44 34.61 -13.77 -21.96
CA PRO A 44 35.14 -15.12 -22.05
C PRO A 44 36.69 -15.10 -22.03
N ARG A 45 37.28 -15.98 -21.23
CA ARG A 45 38.70 -16.33 -21.32
C ARG A 45 38.96 -17.15 -22.57
N GLU A 46 39.91 -16.75 -23.38
CA GLU A 46 40.42 -17.48 -24.54
C GLU A 46 41.12 -18.77 -24.13
N GLY A 47 40.91 -19.81 -24.92
CA GLY A 47 41.79 -20.99 -25.04
C GLY A 47 41.09 -22.32 -24.80
N GLU A 48 40.61 -22.97 -25.85
CA GLU A 48 41.00 -24.28 -26.32
C GLU A 48 40.05 -24.81 -27.40
N SER A 49 40.67 -25.13 -28.55
CA SER A 49 40.06 -25.72 -29.73
C SER A 49 39.85 -27.23 -29.54
N MET A 50 38.64 -27.73 -29.83
CA MET A 50 38.41 -29.06 -30.41
C MET A 50 37.08 -29.11 -31.17
N ALA A 51 37.14 -29.76 -32.32
CA ALA A 51 36.09 -29.80 -33.34
C ALA A 51 34.94 -30.75 -33.03
N GLY A 52 33.78 -30.45 -33.62
CA GLY A 52 32.78 -31.43 -34.07
C GLY A 52 31.47 -31.49 -33.28
N GLU A 53 30.46 -30.85 -33.79
CA GLU A 53 29.19 -31.44 -34.21
C GLU A 53 28.11 -30.33 -34.38
N ARG A 54 27.45 -30.36 -35.53
CA ARG A 54 26.41 -29.40 -35.89
C ARG A 54 25.14 -29.75 -35.07
N SER A 55 24.83 -28.93 -34.11
CA SER A 55 23.50 -28.88 -33.52
C SER A 55 22.81 -27.59 -33.93
N ARG A 56 21.59 -27.75 -34.45
CA ARG A 56 20.75 -26.67 -34.95
C ARG A 56 20.53 -25.63 -33.86
N GLY A 57 20.85 -24.38 -34.16
CA GLY A 57 20.63 -23.24 -33.30
C GLY A 57 19.14 -23.07 -32.97
N VAL A 58 18.82 -23.24 -31.70
CA VAL A 58 17.63 -22.65 -31.11
C VAL A 58 18.08 -21.24 -30.69
N THR A 59 17.64 -20.25 -31.47
CA THR A 59 17.69 -18.87 -31.06
C THR A 59 16.93 -18.75 -29.75
N PRO A 60 17.46 -18.09 -28.70
CA PRO A 60 16.64 -17.73 -27.56
C PRO A 60 15.51 -16.85 -28.06
N SER A 61 14.27 -17.29 -27.88
CA SER A 61 13.08 -16.47 -28.12
C SER A 61 13.27 -15.18 -27.33
N ASP A 62 13.04 -14.05 -28.00
CA ASP A 62 12.94 -12.73 -27.43
C ASP A 62 12.13 -12.83 -26.12
N SER A 63 12.81 -12.65 -25.00
CA SER A 63 12.14 -12.32 -23.75
C SER A 63 11.37 -11.04 -24.04
N GLU A 64 10.07 -11.09 -24.03
CA GLU A 64 9.19 -9.93 -24.06
C GLU A 64 9.62 -8.98 -22.93
N GLN A 65 10.52 -8.07 -23.24
CA GLN A 65 10.73 -6.88 -22.44
C GLN A 65 9.46 -6.07 -22.61
N THR A 66 8.52 -6.19 -21.70
CA THR A 66 7.43 -5.25 -21.56
C THR A 66 8.05 -3.87 -21.33
N SER A 67 8.21 -3.13 -22.42
CA SER A 67 8.65 -1.74 -22.36
C SER A 67 7.48 -0.92 -21.85
N PHE A 68 7.50 -0.57 -20.57
CA PHE A 68 6.53 0.38 -20.01
C PHE A 68 6.94 1.81 -20.36
N ASP A 69 5.96 2.64 -20.71
CA ASP A 69 6.18 4.03 -21.10
C ASP A 69 6.44 4.90 -19.86
N THR A 70 7.67 5.40 -19.72
CA THR A 70 8.07 6.33 -18.64
C THR A 70 7.76 7.78 -18.94
N SER A 71 7.28 8.10 -20.14
CA SER A 71 6.93 9.46 -20.56
C SER A 71 5.52 9.85 -20.11
N VAL A 72 4.68 8.87 -19.76
CA VAL A 72 3.32 9.05 -19.25
C VAL A 72 3.30 8.77 -17.75
N ALA A 73 2.70 9.70 -16.99
CA ALA A 73 2.58 9.54 -15.55
C ALA A 73 1.62 8.39 -15.20
N HIS A 74 2.02 7.57 -14.22
CA HIS A 74 1.23 6.46 -13.71
C HIS A 74 0.91 6.65 -12.22
N VAL A 75 -0.30 6.28 -11.81
CA VAL A 75 -0.82 6.53 -10.46
C VAL A 75 0.08 5.96 -9.36
N ALA A 76 0.54 4.72 -9.48
CA ALA A 76 1.39 4.08 -8.47
C ALA A 76 2.72 4.83 -8.28
N ARG A 77 3.31 5.34 -9.37
CA ARG A 77 4.56 6.10 -9.37
C ARG A 77 4.38 7.53 -8.85
N VAL A 78 3.26 8.19 -9.18
CA VAL A 78 2.88 9.50 -8.60
C VAL A 78 2.66 9.37 -7.09
N TYR A 79 1.99 8.31 -6.64
CA TYR A 79 1.79 8.04 -5.22
C TYR A 79 3.12 7.77 -4.49
N ASN A 80 4.03 7.00 -5.12
CA ASN A 80 5.40 6.79 -4.63
C ASN A 80 6.14 8.12 -4.45
N TYR A 81 6.01 9.05 -5.40
CA TYR A 81 6.60 10.39 -5.29
C TYR A 81 6.05 11.16 -4.07
N TRP A 82 4.74 11.18 -3.83
CA TRP A 82 4.14 11.85 -2.65
C TRP A 82 4.62 11.25 -1.32
N LEU A 83 4.95 9.98 -1.31
CA LEU A 83 5.52 9.32 -0.12
C LEU A 83 7.03 9.58 0.05
N GLY A 84 7.67 10.24 -0.90
CA GLY A 84 9.13 10.50 -0.89
C GLY A 84 9.96 9.32 -1.39
N GLY A 85 9.33 8.36 -2.10
CA GLY A 85 10.00 7.25 -2.74
C GLY A 85 10.85 7.71 -3.95
N LYS A 86 11.62 6.78 -4.51
CA LYS A 86 12.55 7.05 -5.63
C LYS A 86 12.18 6.31 -6.91
N ASP A 87 11.18 5.45 -6.86
CA ASP A 87 10.74 4.61 -7.97
C ASP A 87 9.67 5.34 -8.80
N ASN A 88 10.06 6.53 -9.31
CA ASN A 88 9.21 7.41 -10.11
C ASN A 88 10.06 8.15 -11.16
N PHE A 89 9.43 8.49 -12.26
CA PHE A 89 10.07 9.15 -13.41
C PHE A 89 9.71 10.64 -13.49
N ALA A 90 10.26 11.35 -14.45
CA ALA A 90 10.06 12.80 -14.61
C ALA A 90 8.59 13.16 -14.82
N ALA A 91 7.85 12.37 -15.62
CA ALA A 91 6.42 12.58 -15.85
C ALA A 91 5.60 12.42 -14.55
N ASP A 92 5.92 11.40 -13.74
CA ASP A 92 5.24 11.15 -12.46
C ASP A 92 5.45 12.30 -11.48
N ARG A 93 6.70 12.79 -11.38
CA ARG A 93 7.03 13.94 -10.53
C ARG A 93 6.33 15.22 -10.99
N ALA A 94 6.27 15.46 -12.30
CA ALA A 94 5.58 16.61 -12.85
C ALA A 94 4.08 16.59 -12.51
N ALA A 95 3.41 15.44 -12.69
CA ALA A 95 2.00 15.26 -12.30
C ALA A 95 1.82 15.41 -10.80
N GLY A 96 2.68 14.79 -9.99
CA GLY A 96 2.67 14.88 -8.54
C GLY A 96 2.81 16.30 -8.01
N GLU A 97 3.69 17.10 -8.60
CA GLU A 97 3.87 18.52 -8.24
C GLU A 97 2.68 19.40 -8.63
N GLN A 98 2.06 19.16 -9.77
CA GLN A 98 0.85 19.89 -10.14
C GLN A 98 -0.31 19.54 -9.21
N ALA A 99 -0.45 18.27 -8.81
CA ALA A 99 -1.43 17.87 -7.80
C ALA A 99 -1.17 18.54 -6.44
N ILE A 100 0.09 18.66 -5.99
CA ILE A 100 0.47 19.39 -4.77
C ILE A 100 0.09 20.87 -4.86
N LYS A 101 0.27 21.52 -6.02
CA LYS A 101 -0.17 22.91 -6.22
C LYS A 101 -1.69 23.06 -6.17
N ALA A 102 -2.43 22.08 -6.69
CA ALA A 102 -3.89 22.07 -6.66
C ALA A 102 -4.43 21.77 -5.25
N PHE A 103 -3.83 20.82 -4.55
CA PHE A 103 -4.18 20.40 -3.19
C PHE A 103 -2.93 20.19 -2.33
N PRO A 104 -2.43 21.21 -1.60
CA PRO A 104 -1.19 21.13 -0.82
C PRO A 104 -1.15 20.03 0.24
N ASN A 105 -2.32 19.60 0.74
CA ASN A 105 -2.42 18.54 1.75
C ASN A 105 -2.37 17.11 1.16
N ILE A 106 -2.13 16.93 -0.14
CA ILE A 106 -2.11 15.58 -0.76
C ILE A 106 -1.02 14.68 -0.16
N VAL A 107 0.16 15.22 0.14
CA VAL A 107 1.25 14.46 0.76
C VAL A 107 0.86 13.99 2.16
N LEU A 108 0.20 14.84 2.95
CA LEU A 108 -0.32 14.48 4.27
C LEU A 108 -1.44 13.43 4.16
N SER A 109 -2.30 13.57 3.15
CA SER A 109 -3.35 12.59 2.86
C SER A 109 -2.76 11.22 2.48
N ALA A 110 -1.73 11.18 1.61
CA ALA A 110 -1.05 9.94 1.25
C ALA A 110 -0.40 9.24 2.47
N ARG A 111 0.26 10.01 3.33
CA ARG A 111 0.84 9.49 4.57
C ARG A 111 -0.22 9.00 5.55
N ALA A 112 -1.33 9.73 5.71
CA ALA A 112 -2.46 9.31 6.55
C ALA A 112 -3.10 8.02 6.03
N ASN A 113 -3.18 7.83 4.71
CA ASN A 113 -3.65 6.60 4.10
C ASN A 113 -2.73 5.40 4.43
N ARG A 114 -1.41 5.57 4.32
CA ARG A 114 -0.45 4.51 4.71
C ARG A 114 -0.52 4.18 6.20
N ALA A 115 -0.66 5.20 7.05
CA ALA A 115 -0.84 5.00 8.49
C ALA A 115 -2.17 4.29 8.79
N PHE A 116 -3.26 4.62 8.09
CA PHE A 116 -4.54 3.91 8.19
C PHE A 116 -4.41 2.43 7.78
N LEU A 117 -3.75 2.12 6.66
CA LEU A 117 -3.48 0.74 6.25
C LEU A 117 -2.81 -0.04 7.38
N ALA A 118 -1.72 0.49 7.94
CA ALA A 118 -0.98 -0.18 9.01
C ALA A 118 -1.87 -0.44 10.25
N ARG A 119 -2.69 0.54 10.66
CA ARG A 119 -3.62 0.38 11.79
C ARG A 119 -4.75 -0.60 11.50
N ALA A 120 -5.32 -0.56 10.29
CA ALA A 120 -6.35 -1.49 9.87
C ALA A 120 -5.85 -2.94 9.84
N VAL A 121 -4.66 -3.18 9.25
CA VAL A 121 -4.05 -4.51 9.23
C VAL A 121 -3.73 -5.00 10.64
N ARG A 122 -3.18 -4.14 11.50
CA ARG A 122 -2.91 -4.49 12.90
C ARG A 122 -4.19 -4.88 13.64
N PHE A 123 -5.24 -4.07 13.56
CA PHE A 123 -6.57 -4.38 14.13
C PHE A 123 -7.10 -5.72 13.63
N LEU A 124 -7.03 -5.95 12.31
CA LEU A 124 -7.52 -7.18 11.69
C LEU A 124 -6.72 -8.41 12.16
N ALA A 125 -5.41 -8.29 12.31
CA ALA A 125 -4.57 -9.39 12.77
C ALA A 125 -4.65 -9.64 14.28
N GLU A 126 -4.63 -8.58 15.11
CA GLU A 126 -4.61 -8.67 16.59
C GLU A 126 -5.98 -8.89 17.18
N GLU A 127 -6.97 -8.05 16.82
CA GLU A 127 -8.27 -8.04 17.47
C GLU A 127 -9.30 -8.94 16.74
N ALA A 128 -9.32 -8.88 15.39
CA ALA A 128 -10.26 -9.67 14.60
C ALA A 128 -9.75 -11.09 14.27
N GLY A 129 -8.49 -11.41 14.55
CA GLY A 129 -7.91 -12.74 14.33
C GLY A 129 -7.75 -13.14 12.87
N ILE A 130 -7.76 -12.18 11.94
CA ILE A 130 -7.55 -12.43 10.52
C ILE A 130 -6.11 -12.90 10.26
N ARG A 131 -5.97 -13.89 9.38
CA ARG A 131 -4.69 -14.48 8.95
C ARG A 131 -4.53 -14.50 7.44
N GLN A 132 -5.50 -13.98 6.71
CA GLN A 132 -5.55 -13.97 5.26
C GLN A 132 -5.94 -12.59 4.77
N PHE A 133 -5.14 -12.02 3.87
CA PHE A 133 -5.35 -10.67 3.36
C PHE A 133 -5.29 -10.69 1.83
N LEU A 134 -6.24 -10.03 1.19
CA LEU A 134 -6.28 -9.77 -0.24
C LEU A 134 -6.15 -8.26 -0.44
N ASP A 135 -4.96 -7.80 -0.82
CA ASP A 135 -4.61 -6.38 -0.95
C ASP A 135 -4.61 -5.99 -2.43
N ILE A 136 -5.60 -5.19 -2.83
CA ILE A 136 -5.88 -4.86 -4.23
C ILE A 136 -5.56 -3.40 -4.49
N GLY A 137 -4.78 -3.15 -5.55
CA GLY A 137 -4.20 -1.84 -5.85
C GLY A 137 -3.04 -1.52 -4.92
N THR A 138 -2.13 -2.47 -4.81
CA THR A 138 -1.03 -2.44 -3.84
C THR A 138 -0.10 -1.25 -4.03
N GLY A 139 0.12 -0.83 -5.29
CA GLY A 139 1.10 0.17 -5.65
C GLY A 139 2.55 -0.28 -5.39
N ILE A 140 3.49 0.62 -5.60
CA ILE A 140 4.92 0.33 -5.37
C ILE A 140 5.17 0.05 -3.88
N PRO A 141 5.84 -1.08 -3.54
CA PRO A 141 6.13 -1.43 -2.17
C PRO A 141 6.83 -0.30 -1.39
N SER A 142 6.40 -0.09 -0.16
CA SER A 142 6.95 0.91 0.76
C SER A 142 7.05 0.32 2.17
N ALA A 143 7.51 1.06 3.16
CA ALA A 143 7.51 0.59 4.55
C ALA A 143 6.08 0.29 5.05
N ASN A 144 5.94 -0.71 5.92
CA ASN A 144 4.67 -1.16 6.49
C ASN A 144 3.68 -1.67 5.42
N ASN A 145 4.17 -2.53 4.51
CA ASN A 145 3.30 -3.27 3.61
C ASN A 145 2.39 -4.22 4.40
N THR A 146 1.28 -4.62 3.81
CA THR A 146 0.28 -5.45 4.48
C THR A 146 0.89 -6.72 5.11
N HIS A 147 1.78 -7.44 4.41
CA HIS A 147 2.42 -8.63 4.97
C HIS A 147 3.37 -8.31 6.13
N GLU A 148 4.14 -7.21 6.05
CA GLU A 148 5.07 -6.81 7.12
C GLU A 148 4.31 -6.56 8.42
N VAL A 149 3.19 -5.82 8.35
CA VAL A 149 2.35 -5.54 9.51
C VAL A 149 1.63 -6.78 10.00
N ALA A 150 1.00 -7.56 9.11
CA ALA A 150 0.26 -8.77 9.48
C ALA A 150 1.18 -9.82 10.11
N GLN A 151 2.34 -10.08 9.50
CA GLN A 151 3.30 -11.08 9.95
C GLN A 151 4.08 -10.64 11.20
N SER A 152 4.20 -9.33 11.47
CA SER A 152 4.73 -8.85 12.76
C SER A 152 3.84 -9.21 13.95
N VAL A 153 2.53 -9.41 13.70
CA VAL A 153 1.52 -9.81 14.70
C VAL A 153 1.35 -11.33 14.71
N ALA A 154 1.19 -11.91 13.53
CA ALA A 154 0.92 -13.32 13.30
C ALA A 154 1.80 -13.81 12.12
N PRO A 155 2.98 -14.37 12.40
CA PRO A 155 3.96 -14.75 11.38
C PRO A 155 3.41 -15.68 10.30
N GLU A 156 2.37 -16.48 10.60
CA GLU A 156 1.71 -17.39 9.67
C GLU A 156 0.74 -16.71 8.69
N SER A 157 0.59 -15.38 8.76
CA SER A 157 -0.32 -14.64 7.90
C SER A 157 0.04 -14.78 6.41
N ARG A 158 -1.01 -14.93 5.58
CA ARG A 158 -0.91 -15.04 4.12
C ARG A 158 -1.45 -13.77 3.48
N VAL A 159 -0.73 -13.25 2.50
CA VAL A 159 -1.11 -12.02 1.81
C VAL A 159 -1.00 -12.21 0.31
N VAL A 160 -2.10 -11.96 -0.41
CA VAL A 160 -2.10 -11.89 -1.86
C VAL A 160 -2.22 -10.43 -2.25
N TYR A 161 -1.28 -9.99 -3.06
CA TYR A 161 -1.23 -8.66 -3.62
C TYR A 161 -1.73 -8.66 -5.06
N VAL A 162 -2.48 -7.64 -5.44
CA VAL A 162 -3.02 -7.49 -6.79
C VAL A 162 -2.71 -6.09 -7.30
N ASP A 163 -2.13 -6.00 -8.48
CA ASP A 163 -1.91 -4.73 -9.18
C ASP A 163 -1.86 -5.01 -10.69
N ASN A 164 -2.10 -4.02 -11.54
CA ASN A 164 -2.00 -4.13 -12.99
C ASN A 164 -0.80 -3.35 -13.56
N ASP A 165 -0.02 -2.64 -12.73
CA ASP A 165 1.20 -1.96 -13.16
C ASP A 165 2.38 -2.95 -13.23
N PRO A 166 2.98 -3.19 -14.41
CA PRO A 166 4.15 -4.07 -14.54
C PRO A 166 5.35 -3.62 -13.70
N VAL A 167 5.48 -2.32 -13.42
CA VAL A 167 6.53 -1.79 -12.53
C VAL A 167 6.28 -2.22 -11.10
N VAL A 168 5.04 -2.14 -10.63
CA VAL A 168 4.63 -2.63 -9.31
C VAL A 168 4.94 -4.11 -9.17
N LEU A 169 4.55 -4.91 -10.16
CA LEU A 169 4.78 -6.36 -10.16
C LEU A 169 6.26 -6.73 -10.16
N ALA A 170 7.10 -5.98 -10.88
CA ALA A 170 8.55 -6.21 -10.90
C ALA A 170 9.17 -5.90 -9.52
N HIS A 171 8.81 -4.79 -8.89
CA HIS A 171 9.27 -4.43 -7.56
C HIS A 171 8.80 -5.43 -6.50
N ALA A 172 7.58 -5.84 -6.61
CA ALA A 172 6.95 -6.77 -5.72
C ALA A 172 7.69 -8.13 -5.69
N ARG A 173 7.96 -8.70 -6.85
CA ARG A 173 8.72 -9.95 -6.96
C ARG A 173 10.15 -9.84 -6.42
N ALA A 174 10.76 -8.65 -6.52
CA ALA A 174 12.14 -8.42 -6.08
C ALA A 174 12.27 -8.14 -4.58
N LEU A 175 11.27 -7.53 -3.95
CA LEU A 175 11.39 -6.91 -2.63
C LEU A 175 10.59 -7.60 -1.53
N LEU A 176 9.60 -8.43 -1.84
CA LEU A 176 8.74 -9.02 -0.82
C LEU A 176 9.31 -10.34 -0.29
N ALA A 177 10.06 -10.22 0.79
CA ALA A 177 10.44 -11.35 1.60
C ALA A 177 9.36 -11.59 2.67
N SER A 178 8.64 -12.69 2.55
CA SER A 178 7.68 -13.16 3.56
C SER A 178 8.41 -13.79 4.75
N ASP A 179 7.79 -13.74 5.96
CA ASP A 179 8.20 -14.59 7.08
C ASP A 179 8.16 -16.06 6.63
N PRO A 180 9.14 -16.91 7.02
CA PRO A 180 9.16 -18.33 6.65
C PRO A 180 7.91 -19.12 7.06
N LYS A 181 7.14 -18.65 8.04
CA LYS A 181 5.88 -19.26 8.48
C LYS A 181 4.66 -18.75 7.72
N GLY A 182 4.78 -17.56 7.10
CA GLY A 182 3.75 -16.95 6.29
C GLY A 182 3.96 -17.21 4.80
N ALA A 183 3.17 -16.51 3.98
CA ALA A 183 3.35 -16.54 2.53
C ALA A 183 2.81 -15.26 1.89
N THR A 184 3.43 -14.87 0.78
CA THR A 184 2.95 -13.81 -0.11
C THR A 184 2.85 -14.32 -1.54
N ASP A 185 1.86 -13.85 -2.29
CA ASP A 185 1.73 -14.11 -3.73
C ASP A 185 1.32 -12.81 -4.43
N TYR A 186 1.56 -12.76 -5.74
CA TYR A 186 1.24 -11.62 -6.60
C TYR A 186 0.40 -12.02 -7.78
N ILE A 187 -0.63 -11.21 -8.05
CA ILE A 187 -1.52 -11.38 -9.18
C ILE A 187 -1.46 -10.12 -10.04
N ASP A 188 -1.17 -10.32 -11.31
CA ASP A 188 -1.37 -9.31 -12.36
C ASP A 188 -2.85 -9.35 -12.78
N ALA A 189 -3.62 -8.38 -12.31
CA ALA A 189 -5.04 -8.29 -12.63
C ALA A 189 -5.58 -6.87 -12.42
N ASP A 190 -6.57 -6.51 -13.24
CA ASP A 190 -7.34 -5.29 -13.08
C ASP A 190 -8.49 -5.51 -12.08
N LEU A 191 -8.71 -4.53 -11.20
CA LEU A 191 -9.81 -4.52 -10.23
C LEU A 191 -11.20 -4.68 -10.89
N ARG A 192 -11.33 -4.26 -12.16
CA ARG A 192 -12.56 -4.44 -12.96
C ARG A 192 -12.87 -5.90 -13.26
N ASN A 193 -11.92 -6.81 -13.00
CA ASN A 193 -12.07 -8.26 -13.19
C ASN A 193 -12.04 -9.01 -11.83
N PRO A 194 -13.00 -8.77 -10.92
CA PRO A 194 -12.97 -9.32 -9.57
C PRO A 194 -12.99 -10.86 -9.53
N GLN A 195 -13.60 -11.52 -10.51
CA GLN A 195 -13.61 -12.98 -10.63
C GLN A 195 -12.21 -13.54 -10.91
N GLN A 196 -11.43 -12.89 -11.77
CA GLN A 196 -10.04 -13.26 -12.04
C GLN A 196 -9.18 -13.10 -10.77
N ILE A 197 -9.38 -12.02 -10.04
CA ILE A 197 -8.69 -11.76 -8.76
C ILE A 197 -8.98 -12.89 -7.77
N LEU A 198 -10.25 -13.22 -7.55
CA LEU A 198 -10.65 -14.28 -6.61
C LEU A 198 -10.10 -15.65 -7.03
N ALA A 199 -10.19 -15.99 -8.32
CA ALA A 199 -9.64 -17.25 -8.84
C ALA A 199 -8.11 -17.33 -8.66
N GLY A 200 -7.40 -16.23 -8.90
CA GLY A 200 -5.96 -16.12 -8.66
C GLY A 200 -5.60 -16.24 -7.18
N ALA A 201 -6.32 -15.54 -6.32
CA ALA A 201 -6.07 -15.52 -4.88
C ALA A 201 -6.33 -16.87 -4.20
N ALA A 202 -7.23 -17.70 -4.76
CA ALA A 202 -7.51 -19.05 -4.28
C ALA A 202 -6.30 -20.01 -4.34
N ARG A 203 -5.21 -19.65 -5.03
CA ARG A 203 -3.96 -20.42 -5.01
C ARG A 203 -3.24 -20.37 -3.67
N LEU A 204 -3.40 -19.28 -2.92
CA LEU A 204 -2.76 -19.06 -1.63
C LEU A 204 -3.77 -18.93 -0.48
N LEU A 205 -4.90 -18.27 -0.71
CA LEU A 205 -5.94 -18.02 0.29
C LEU A 205 -6.99 -19.15 0.28
N ASP A 206 -7.41 -19.51 1.48
CA ASP A 206 -8.53 -20.44 1.70
C ASP A 206 -9.80 -19.62 1.98
N PHE A 207 -10.66 -19.47 1.00
CA PHE A 207 -11.94 -18.77 1.12
C PHE A 207 -12.97 -19.48 1.98
N GLY A 208 -12.71 -20.69 2.45
CA GLY A 208 -13.47 -21.34 3.52
C GLY A 208 -13.18 -20.77 4.91
N ARG A 209 -12.25 -19.83 5.02
CA ARG A 209 -11.85 -19.14 6.26
C ARG A 209 -11.97 -17.63 6.08
N PRO A 210 -12.09 -16.83 7.16
CA PRO A 210 -12.15 -15.38 7.07
C PRO A 210 -10.94 -14.75 6.35
N VAL A 211 -11.24 -13.80 5.46
CA VAL A 211 -10.27 -13.02 4.67
C VAL A 211 -10.55 -11.53 4.86
N ALA A 212 -9.53 -10.71 4.95
CA ALA A 212 -9.65 -9.26 4.84
C ALA A 212 -9.34 -8.81 3.41
N VAL A 213 -10.29 -8.14 2.77
CA VAL A 213 -10.10 -7.43 1.50
C VAL A 213 -9.69 -6.00 1.81
N MET A 214 -8.55 -5.58 1.25
CA MET A 214 -7.96 -4.26 1.44
C MET A 214 -8.08 -3.46 0.14
N LEU A 215 -8.80 -2.32 0.16
CA LEU A 215 -9.00 -1.42 -0.98
C LEU A 215 -8.54 -0.01 -0.58
N MET A 216 -7.22 0.20 -0.58
CA MET A 216 -6.60 1.43 -0.06
C MET A 216 -6.36 2.46 -1.15
N ALA A 217 -7.28 3.42 -1.30
CA ALA A 217 -7.22 4.47 -2.31
C ALA A 217 -7.01 3.89 -3.73
N ILE A 218 -7.85 2.94 -4.11
CA ILE A 218 -7.85 2.31 -5.44
C ILE A 218 -9.17 2.54 -6.19
N LEU A 219 -10.31 2.55 -5.51
CA LEU A 219 -11.63 2.64 -6.15
C LEU A 219 -11.91 3.97 -6.87
N GLN A 220 -11.10 5.01 -6.65
CA GLN A 220 -11.17 6.25 -7.44
C GLN A 220 -10.74 6.06 -8.90
N HIS A 221 -10.04 4.95 -9.22
CA HIS A 221 -9.63 4.60 -10.59
C HIS A 221 -10.67 3.74 -11.32
N VAL A 222 -11.83 3.54 -10.70
CA VAL A 222 -12.99 2.87 -11.30
C VAL A 222 -14.11 3.91 -11.44
N ASP A 223 -14.48 4.22 -12.67
CA ASP A 223 -15.57 5.15 -12.96
C ASP A 223 -16.93 4.57 -12.56
N ASP A 224 -17.94 5.44 -12.40
CA ASP A 224 -19.28 4.98 -12.05
C ASP A 224 -19.94 4.14 -13.16
N GLU A 225 -19.50 4.29 -14.42
CA GLU A 225 -19.93 3.48 -15.54
C GLU A 225 -19.47 2.01 -15.45
N ASP A 226 -18.34 1.76 -14.76
CA ASP A 226 -17.80 0.43 -14.48
C ASP A 226 -18.42 -0.23 -13.23
N ASP A 227 -19.41 0.39 -12.62
CA ASP A 227 -20.11 -0.04 -11.40
C ASP A 227 -19.18 -0.54 -10.29
N PRO A 228 -18.41 0.37 -9.64
CA PRO A 228 -17.47 0.01 -8.58
C PRO A 228 -18.15 -0.66 -7.37
N TYR A 229 -19.44 -0.42 -7.16
CA TYR A 229 -20.20 -1.05 -6.08
C TYR A 229 -20.44 -2.53 -6.36
N GLN A 230 -20.76 -2.90 -7.62
CA GLN A 230 -20.91 -4.30 -8.03
C GLN A 230 -19.56 -5.02 -7.99
N ILE A 231 -18.46 -4.36 -8.34
CA ILE A 231 -17.10 -4.92 -8.23
C ILE A 231 -16.84 -5.31 -6.76
N VAL A 232 -17.04 -4.37 -5.82
CA VAL A 232 -16.85 -4.64 -4.39
C VAL A 232 -17.81 -5.74 -3.91
N ALA A 233 -19.08 -5.69 -4.28
CA ALA A 233 -20.04 -6.73 -3.93
C ALA A 233 -19.59 -8.12 -4.43
N THR A 234 -19.03 -8.19 -5.64
CA THR A 234 -18.50 -9.45 -6.21
C THR A 234 -17.30 -9.95 -5.42
N LEU A 235 -16.34 -9.07 -5.05
CA LEU A 235 -15.19 -9.45 -4.22
C LEU A 235 -15.62 -10.02 -2.86
N LEU A 236 -16.70 -9.50 -2.29
CA LEU A 236 -17.17 -9.90 -0.96
C LEU A 236 -18.11 -11.11 -0.99
N SER A 237 -18.80 -11.39 -2.11
CA SER A 237 -19.87 -12.39 -2.20
C SER A 237 -19.41 -13.83 -1.95
N GLY A 238 -18.13 -14.15 -2.17
CA GLY A 238 -17.55 -15.47 -1.94
C GLY A 238 -16.88 -15.64 -0.58
N LEU A 239 -16.92 -14.61 0.28
CA LEU A 239 -16.21 -14.65 1.55
C LEU A 239 -17.07 -15.16 2.69
N GLN A 240 -16.44 -15.87 3.64
CA GLN A 240 -17.12 -16.38 4.83
C GLN A 240 -17.53 -15.26 5.79
N PRO A 241 -18.63 -15.43 6.55
CA PRO A 241 -18.93 -14.60 7.70
C PRO A 241 -17.72 -14.46 8.63
N GLY A 242 -17.50 -13.25 9.15
CA GLY A 242 -16.29 -12.92 9.90
C GLY A 242 -15.12 -12.44 9.03
N SER A 243 -15.26 -12.41 7.70
CA SER A 243 -14.36 -11.67 6.80
C SER A 243 -14.57 -10.16 6.92
N TYR A 244 -13.63 -9.39 6.40
CA TYR A 244 -13.64 -7.92 6.51
C TYR A 244 -13.37 -7.22 5.18
N LEU A 245 -13.92 -6.03 5.07
CA LEU A 245 -13.53 -5.01 4.09
C LEU A 245 -12.83 -3.86 4.83
N ALA A 246 -11.61 -3.53 4.45
CA ALA A 246 -10.94 -2.28 4.83
C ALA A 246 -10.78 -1.42 3.58
N LEU A 247 -11.29 -0.19 3.64
CA LEU A 247 -11.37 0.68 2.47
C LEU A 247 -11.02 2.12 2.85
N SER A 248 -10.27 2.78 1.97
CA SER A 248 -10.12 4.23 1.96
C SER A 248 -10.36 4.80 0.57
N HIS A 249 -10.85 6.04 0.51
CA HIS A 249 -11.21 6.70 -0.75
C HIS A 249 -11.01 8.21 -0.65
N PRO A 250 -10.42 8.90 -1.68
CA PRO A 250 -10.33 10.35 -1.71
C PRO A 250 -11.70 11.00 -1.57
N ALA A 251 -11.78 11.98 -0.67
CA ALA A 251 -13.02 12.60 -0.24
C ALA A 251 -13.32 13.85 -1.07
N LYS A 252 -14.32 13.78 -1.95
CA LYS A 252 -14.77 14.93 -2.77
C LYS A 252 -15.30 16.11 -1.94
N ASP A 253 -15.80 15.83 -0.75
CA ASP A 253 -16.51 16.77 0.14
C ASP A 253 -15.66 17.31 1.29
N ILE A 254 -14.38 16.95 1.35
CA ILE A 254 -13.39 17.54 2.26
C ILE A 254 -12.49 18.46 1.44
N ASP A 255 -12.56 19.79 1.68
CA ASP A 255 -11.89 20.79 0.85
C ASP A 255 -12.30 20.67 -0.64
N ALA A 256 -13.62 20.76 -0.88
CA ALA A 256 -14.23 20.36 -2.13
C ALA A 256 -13.66 21.10 -3.37
N GLU A 257 -13.32 22.39 -3.24
CA GLU A 257 -12.73 23.17 -4.32
C GLU A 257 -11.33 22.67 -4.70
N ALA A 258 -10.46 22.47 -3.72
CA ALA A 258 -9.11 21.97 -3.94
C ALA A 258 -9.12 20.53 -4.46
N MET A 259 -10.02 19.68 -3.96
CA MET A 259 -10.18 18.31 -4.42
C MET A 259 -10.70 18.23 -5.86
N ALA A 260 -11.64 19.09 -6.26
CA ALA A 260 -12.11 19.17 -7.64
C ALA A 260 -10.96 19.58 -8.58
N LYS A 261 -10.22 20.64 -8.21
CA LYS A 261 -9.07 21.11 -8.98
C LYS A 261 -7.98 20.02 -9.10
N MET A 262 -7.74 19.26 -8.03
CA MET A 262 -6.79 18.16 -8.05
C MET A 262 -7.24 17.04 -9.00
N ALA A 263 -8.52 16.63 -8.95
CA ALA A 263 -9.08 15.62 -9.85
C ALA A 263 -8.93 16.05 -11.32
N ASP A 264 -9.28 17.29 -11.65
CA ASP A 264 -9.13 17.85 -13.01
C ASP A 264 -7.67 17.83 -13.45
N THR A 265 -6.74 18.20 -12.57
CA THR A 265 -5.30 18.19 -12.85
C THR A 265 -4.79 16.77 -13.14
N LEU A 266 -5.13 15.81 -12.30
CA LEU A 266 -4.72 14.42 -12.49
C LEU A 266 -5.33 13.83 -13.77
N ASN A 267 -6.62 14.11 -14.02
CA ASN A 267 -7.33 13.65 -15.21
C ASN A 267 -6.78 14.22 -16.53
N GLN A 268 -6.07 15.34 -16.49
CA GLN A 268 -5.38 15.91 -17.65
C GLN A 268 -3.97 15.32 -17.86
N MET A 269 -3.31 14.86 -16.80
CA MET A 269 -1.89 14.49 -16.83
C MET A 269 -1.64 12.98 -16.80
N MET A 270 -2.63 12.19 -16.39
CA MET A 270 -2.49 10.74 -16.25
C MET A 270 -3.34 10.00 -17.27
N ALA A 271 -2.91 8.82 -17.67
CA ALA A 271 -3.69 7.95 -18.55
C ALA A 271 -4.96 7.43 -17.83
N GLU A 272 -4.81 7.04 -16.58
CA GLU A 272 -5.93 6.60 -15.75
C GLU A 272 -6.64 7.78 -15.12
N LYS A 273 -7.97 7.77 -15.24
CA LYS A 273 -8.82 8.81 -14.67
C LYS A 273 -9.08 8.56 -13.19
N VAL A 274 -9.41 9.64 -12.47
CA VAL A 274 -9.81 9.58 -11.07
C VAL A 274 -11.22 10.14 -10.90
N THR A 275 -12.05 9.39 -10.17
CA THR A 275 -13.40 9.78 -9.77
C THR A 275 -13.46 9.85 -8.25
N PHE A 276 -13.43 11.08 -7.69
CA PHE A 276 -13.55 11.28 -6.24
C PHE A 276 -15.01 11.27 -5.81
N ARG A 277 -15.27 10.64 -4.66
CA ARG A 277 -16.63 10.42 -4.15
C ARG A 277 -16.83 11.14 -2.82
N ASP A 278 -18.06 11.60 -2.58
CA ASP A 278 -18.46 12.18 -1.30
C ASP A 278 -18.70 11.10 -0.24
N ARG A 279 -18.89 11.53 1.01
CA ARG A 279 -19.12 10.62 2.13
C ARG A 279 -20.28 9.65 1.92
N PRO A 280 -21.47 10.07 1.46
CA PRO A 280 -22.58 9.15 1.17
C PRO A 280 -22.24 8.09 0.11
N ALA A 281 -21.54 8.47 -0.98
CA ALA A 281 -21.14 7.56 -2.02
C ALA A 281 -20.11 6.53 -1.52
N VAL A 282 -19.13 6.97 -0.72
CA VAL A 282 -18.15 6.05 -0.10
C VAL A 282 -18.83 5.12 0.90
N ALA A 283 -19.82 5.59 1.66
CA ALA A 283 -20.56 4.78 2.62
C ALA A 283 -21.30 3.61 1.95
N ARG A 284 -21.72 3.74 0.69
CA ARG A 284 -22.39 2.66 -0.05
C ARG A 284 -21.53 1.41 -0.22
N PHE A 285 -20.18 1.52 -0.26
CA PHE A 285 -19.30 0.35 -0.30
C PHE A 285 -19.39 -0.53 0.96
N PHE A 286 -19.86 0.02 2.06
CA PHE A 286 -20.05 -0.68 3.32
C PHE A 286 -21.51 -1.16 3.54
N SER A 287 -22.38 -1.02 2.53
CA SER A 287 -23.80 -1.41 2.66
C SER A 287 -23.93 -2.89 3.02
N GLY A 288 -24.72 -3.19 4.06
CA GLY A 288 -24.92 -4.56 4.57
C GLY A 288 -23.81 -5.11 5.45
N LEU A 289 -22.71 -4.36 5.64
CA LEU A 289 -21.59 -4.73 6.50
C LEU A 289 -21.73 -4.06 7.89
N GLU A 290 -21.03 -4.60 8.86
CA GLU A 290 -20.94 -4.06 10.22
C GLU A 290 -19.65 -3.27 10.39
N LEU A 291 -19.75 -1.94 10.42
CA LEU A 291 -18.61 -1.06 10.62
C LEU A 291 -17.99 -1.26 12.01
N ALA A 292 -16.67 -1.48 12.03
CA ALA A 292 -15.90 -1.45 13.27
C ALA A 292 -15.74 0.00 13.77
N GLU A 293 -15.80 0.18 15.10
CA GLU A 293 -15.59 1.50 15.71
C GLU A 293 -14.22 2.11 15.31
N PRO A 294 -14.19 3.41 15.00
CA PRO A 294 -15.24 4.44 15.17
C PRO A 294 -16.18 4.61 13.95
N GLY A 295 -16.33 3.62 13.11
CA GLY A 295 -17.13 3.71 11.88
C GLY A 295 -16.34 4.26 10.70
N MET A 296 -17.04 4.82 9.69
CA MET A 296 -16.42 5.48 8.56
C MET A 296 -16.11 6.95 8.91
N VAL A 297 -14.83 7.28 9.02
CA VAL A 297 -14.28 8.60 9.39
C VAL A 297 -13.15 9.01 8.44
N GLN A 298 -12.59 10.20 8.64
CA GLN A 298 -11.34 10.56 7.95
C GLN A 298 -10.22 9.57 8.31
N ALA A 299 -9.38 9.20 7.34
CA ALA A 299 -8.35 8.19 7.52
C ALA A 299 -7.42 8.46 8.72
N SER A 300 -7.08 9.74 8.98
CA SER A 300 -6.29 10.15 10.14
C SER A 300 -7.02 9.96 11.49
N LYS A 301 -8.35 9.86 11.49
CA LYS A 301 -9.18 9.73 12.69
C LYS A 301 -9.59 8.29 13.01
N TRP A 302 -9.28 7.34 12.13
CA TRP A 302 -9.59 5.94 12.38
C TRP A 302 -8.52 5.33 13.28
N ARG A 303 -8.81 5.17 14.59
CA ARG A 303 -7.94 4.60 15.64
C ARG A 303 -6.51 5.16 15.59
N PRO A 304 -6.32 6.49 15.68
CA PRO A 304 -5.01 7.13 15.57
C PRO A 304 -4.09 6.72 16.70
N ALA A 305 -2.78 6.59 16.43
CA ALA A 305 -1.78 6.27 17.45
C ALA A 305 -1.44 7.48 18.34
N SER A 306 -1.80 8.70 17.91
CA SER A 306 -1.55 9.94 18.65
C SER A 306 -2.53 11.05 18.26
N GLU A 307 -2.65 12.08 19.11
CA GLU A 307 -3.42 13.29 18.79
C GLU A 307 -2.88 14.02 17.56
N ALA A 308 -1.57 14.03 17.37
CA ALA A 308 -0.94 14.63 16.20
C ALA A 308 -1.34 13.92 14.90
N GLU A 309 -1.45 12.60 14.93
CA GLU A 309 -1.95 11.82 13.80
C GLU A 309 -3.42 12.10 13.54
N ALA A 310 -4.26 12.13 14.57
CA ALA A 310 -5.69 12.44 14.48
C ALA A 310 -5.94 13.84 13.89
N ALA A 311 -5.07 14.81 14.18
CA ALA A 311 -5.14 16.18 13.71
C ALA A 311 -4.64 16.37 12.26
N SER A 312 -4.02 15.34 11.65
CA SER A 312 -3.51 15.44 10.28
C SER A 312 -4.66 15.72 9.28
N PRO A 313 -4.54 16.74 8.43
CA PRO A 313 -5.57 17.06 7.44
C PRO A 313 -5.51 16.02 6.29
N ALA A 314 -6.34 14.98 6.39
CA ALA A 314 -6.43 13.95 5.38
C ALA A 314 -7.79 14.05 4.65
N ALA A 315 -7.77 14.30 3.34
CA ALA A 315 -8.97 14.31 2.52
C ALA A 315 -9.29 12.89 1.99
N LEU A 316 -9.47 11.95 2.92
CA LEU A 316 -9.86 10.56 2.64
C LEU A 316 -10.91 10.10 3.64
N TRP A 317 -12.00 9.51 3.14
CA TRP A 317 -12.90 8.68 3.95
C TRP A 317 -12.31 7.28 4.08
N ALA A 318 -12.37 6.72 5.28
CA ALA A 318 -11.83 5.39 5.55
C ALA A 318 -12.68 4.64 6.58
N GLY A 319 -12.73 3.33 6.45
CA GLY A 319 -13.44 2.45 7.38
C GLY A 319 -12.99 1.01 7.25
N VAL A 320 -13.32 0.23 8.29
CA VAL A 320 -13.18 -1.22 8.33
C VAL A 320 -14.53 -1.79 8.70
N ALA A 321 -15.01 -2.81 7.98
CA ALA A 321 -16.31 -3.41 8.23
C ALA A 321 -16.27 -4.93 8.13
N ARG A 322 -17.06 -5.60 8.96
CA ARG A 322 -17.19 -7.05 9.04
C ARG A 322 -18.34 -7.56 8.19
N ILE A 323 -18.14 -8.67 7.51
CA ILE A 323 -19.18 -9.47 6.86
C ILE A 323 -19.88 -10.32 7.93
N ARG A 324 -21.22 -10.21 7.99
CA ARG A 324 -22.07 -10.96 8.95
C ARG A 324 -22.28 -12.40 8.55
#